data_27b54ff2ee4c5b72ec87b0932a35e161
#
_entry.id   27b54ff2ee4c5b72ec87b0932a35e161
#
_cell.length_a   1.000
_cell.length_b   1.000
_cell.length_c   1.000
_cell.angle_alpha   90.00
_cell.angle_beta   90.00
_cell.angle_gamma   90.00
#
_symmetry.space_group_name_H-M   'P 1'
#
loop_
_entity.id
_entity.type
_entity.pdbx_description
1 polymer ?
#
loop_
_entity_poly.entity_id
_entity_poly.type
_entity_poly.pdbx_seq_one_letter_code
_entity_poly.pdbx_strand_id
1 'polypeptide(L)'
;MKLTKENIKTLKYEKRIGFVFAGLIIAFGALINLFIIVSSPEKNWLLLLLIDLCIVGLSYLVAFSMNRKINRDLREGIKVVKTEKIEIKKSEIDYEVGSGALYIPILGDLFSKLWGHKMKEYSKYILIINGVGHTVEKELFDSVIEGGLIEVHNSKYSDIFFEFKKVE
;
A
#
# COMPACT_ATOMS: atom_id res chain seq x y z
N MET A 1 6.56 -21.94 -6.09
CA MET A 1 5.12 -22.24 -5.88
C MET A 1 4.29 -21.40 -6.86
N LYS A 2 3.10 -21.85 -7.32
CA LYS A 2 2.24 -21.04 -8.22
C LYS A 2 1.49 -19.97 -7.43
N LEU A 3 1.21 -18.82 -8.06
CA LEU A 3 0.37 -17.77 -7.49
C LEU A 3 -1.09 -18.23 -7.38
N THR A 4 -1.74 -17.88 -6.28
CA THR A 4 -3.17 -18.07 -6.10
C THR A 4 -3.96 -16.93 -6.77
N LYS A 5 -5.29 -17.07 -6.88
CA LYS A 5 -6.16 -16.00 -7.40
C LYS A 5 -6.05 -14.72 -6.55
N GLU A 6 -5.90 -14.86 -5.23
CA GLU A 6 -5.72 -13.74 -4.30
C GLU A 6 -4.39 -13.03 -4.48
N ASN A 7 -3.29 -13.79 -4.62
CA ASN A 7 -1.97 -13.21 -4.90
C ASN A 7 -1.98 -12.40 -6.20
N ILE A 8 -2.67 -12.90 -7.25
CA ILE A 8 -2.83 -12.17 -8.51
C ILE A 8 -3.65 -10.88 -8.32
N LYS A 9 -4.69 -10.92 -7.47
CA LYS A 9 -5.50 -9.73 -7.14
C LYS A 9 -4.65 -8.67 -6.42
N THR A 10 -3.83 -9.07 -5.46
CA THR A 10 -2.88 -8.20 -4.75
C THR A 10 -1.90 -7.54 -5.71
N LEU A 11 -1.24 -8.33 -6.59
CA LEU A 11 -0.32 -7.81 -7.59
C LEU A 11 -0.99 -6.82 -8.55
N LYS A 12 -2.24 -7.08 -8.97
CA LYS A 12 -3.02 -6.16 -9.82
C LYS A 12 -3.37 -4.87 -9.08
N TYR A 13 -3.61 -4.94 -7.78
CA TYR A 13 -3.88 -3.77 -6.95
C TYR A 13 -2.62 -2.91 -6.82
N GLU A 14 -1.49 -3.50 -6.47
CA GLU A 14 -0.20 -2.83 -6.37
C GLU A 14 0.22 -2.17 -7.70
N LYS A 15 -0.06 -2.82 -8.83
CA LYS A 15 0.17 -2.25 -10.15
C LYS A 15 -0.56 -0.91 -10.38
N ARG A 16 -1.71 -0.68 -9.73
CA ARG A 16 -2.46 0.58 -9.86
C ARG A 16 -1.67 1.77 -9.33
N ILE A 17 -0.79 1.57 -8.37
CA ILE A 17 0.05 2.63 -7.79
C ILE A 17 0.89 3.28 -8.89
N GLY A 18 1.50 2.51 -9.77
CA GLY A 18 2.26 3.04 -10.91
C GLY A 18 1.42 3.91 -11.86
N PHE A 19 0.15 3.55 -12.07
CA PHE A 19 -0.76 4.37 -12.88
C PHE A 19 -1.23 5.63 -12.16
N VAL A 20 -1.38 5.59 -10.83
CA VAL A 20 -1.71 6.77 -10.02
C VAL A 20 -0.57 7.81 -10.12
N PHE A 21 0.68 7.38 -9.97
CA PHE A 21 1.83 8.27 -10.14
C PHE A 21 1.91 8.86 -11.56
N ALA A 22 1.67 8.05 -12.58
CA ALA A 22 1.60 8.54 -13.95
C ALA A 22 0.49 9.58 -14.15
N GLY A 23 -0.68 9.34 -13.56
CA GLY A 23 -1.80 10.30 -13.58
C GLY A 23 -1.48 11.61 -12.87
N LEU A 24 -0.75 11.57 -11.76
CA LEU A 24 -0.30 12.77 -11.05
C LEU A 24 0.66 13.59 -11.93
N ILE A 25 1.60 12.95 -12.65
CA ILE A 25 2.50 13.65 -13.57
C ILE A 25 1.71 14.38 -14.67
N ILE A 26 0.70 13.72 -15.25
CA ILE A 26 -0.17 14.35 -16.27
C ILE A 26 -0.95 15.51 -15.66
N ALA A 27 -1.51 15.35 -14.45
CA ALA A 27 -2.25 16.43 -13.79
C ALA A 27 -1.36 17.66 -13.50
N PHE A 28 -0.14 17.44 -13.00
CA PHE A 28 0.83 18.53 -12.81
C PHE A 28 1.24 19.17 -14.12
N GLY A 29 1.44 18.38 -15.18
CA GLY A 29 1.73 18.91 -16.51
C GLY A 29 0.62 19.80 -17.05
N ALA A 30 -0.64 19.38 -16.87
CA ALA A 30 -1.79 20.19 -17.27
C ALA A 30 -1.85 21.54 -16.51
N LEU A 31 -1.52 21.54 -15.21
CA LEU A 31 -1.43 22.78 -14.42
C LEU A 31 -0.32 23.72 -14.93
N ILE A 32 0.85 23.17 -15.28
CA ILE A 32 1.96 23.94 -15.86
C ILE A 32 1.52 24.57 -17.19
N ASN A 33 0.89 23.80 -18.07
CA ASN A 33 0.39 24.31 -19.34
C ASN A 33 -0.66 25.41 -19.16
N LEU A 34 -1.60 25.20 -18.22
CA LEU A 34 -2.58 26.21 -17.88
C LEU A 34 -1.91 27.52 -17.43
N PHE A 35 -0.89 27.41 -16.56
CA PHE A 35 -0.14 28.55 -16.09
C PHE A 35 0.57 29.29 -17.24
N ILE A 36 1.22 28.56 -18.15
CA ILE A 36 1.89 29.15 -19.34
C ILE A 36 0.87 29.88 -20.23
N ILE A 37 -0.29 29.26 -20.49
CA ILE A 37 -1.35 29.85 -21.34
C ILE A 37 -1.89 31.14 -20.74
N VAL A 38 -2.04 31.22 -19.42
CA VAL A 38 -2.56 32.39 -18.72
C VAL A 38 -1.52 33.50 -18.62
N SER A 39 -0.24 33.14 -18.40
CA SER A 39 0.83 34.12 -18.14
C SER A 39 1.50 34.66 -19.39
N SER A 40 1.42 33.98 -20.54
CA SER A 40 2.10 34.37 -21.76
C SER A 40 1.16 35.12 -22.73
N PRO A 41 1.46 36.37 -23.10
CA PRO A 41 0.67 37.13 -24.06
C PRO A 41 0.74 36.54 -25.47
N GLU A 42 1.91 36.01 -25.85
CA GLU A 42 2.11 35.30 -27.10
C GLU A 42 2.10 33.78 -26.88
N LYS A 43 1.14 33.10 -27.51
CA LYS A 43 0.96 31.66 -27.37
C LYS A 43 1.80 30.90 -28.39
N ASN A 44 2.88 30.28 -27.95
CA ASN A 44 3.66 29.37 -28.79
C ASN A 44 3.10 27.93 -28.66
N TRP A 45 2.15 27.61 -29.55
CA TRP A 45 1.50 26.28 -29.56
C TRP A 45 2.47 25.12 -29.78
N LEU A 46 3.56 25.35 -30.54
CA LEU A 46 4.58 24.32 -30.74
C LEU A 46 5.31 23.98 -29.44
N LEU A 47 5.64 25.00 -28.64
CA LEU A 47 6.27 24.82 -27.34
C LEU A 47 5.37 24.03 -26.38
N LEU A 48 4.09 24.35 -26.32
CA LEU A 48 3.11 23.67 -25.49
C LEU A 48 2.99 22.19 -25.89
N LEU A 49 2.92 21.92 -27.19
CA LEU A 49 2.85 20.54 -27.71
C LEU A 49 4.11 19.73 -27.35
N LEU A 50 5.31 20.35 -27.42
CA LEU A 50 6.54 19.68 -27.01
C LEU A 50 6.56 19.37 -25.52
N ILE A 51 6.08 20.29 -24.67
CA ILE A 51 5.95 20.07 -23.22
C ILE A 51 4.99 18.90 -22.95
N ASP A 52 3.82 18.88 -23.59
CA ASP A 52 2.85 17.80 -23.44
C ASP A 52 3.43 16.43 -23.84
N LEU A 53 4.15 16.39 -24.97
CA LEU A 53 4.82 15.16 -25.40
C LEU A 53 5.84 14.66 -24.37
N CYS A 54 6.62 15.57 -23.78
CA CYS A 54 7.57 15.23 -22.71
C CYS A 54 6.85 14.73 -21.46
N ILE A 55 5.75 15.37 -21.05
CA ILE A 55 4.96 14.95 -19.87
C ILE A 55 4.37 13.57 -20.08
N VAL A 56 3.76 13.30 -21.24
CA VAL A 56 3.19 11.98 -21.57
C VAL A 56 4.29 10.93 -21.63
N GLY A 57 5.42 11.23 -22.26
CA GLY A 57 6.58 10.33 -22.31
C GLY A 57 7.12 9.99 -20.93
N LEU A 58 7.28 10.99 -20.06
CA LEU A 58 7.74 10.81 -18.68
C LEU A 58 6.72 9.97 -17.86
N SER A 59 5.44 10.30 -17.98
CA SER A 59 4.35 9.54 -17.32
C SER A 59 4.36 8.07 -17.72
N TYR A 60 4.52 7.78 -19.01
CA TYR A 60 4.62 6.41 -19.51
C TYR A 60 5.85 5.68 -18.96
N LEU A 61 7.03 6.33 -18.96
CA LEU A 61 8.27 5.75 -18.43
C LEU A 61 8.16 5.44 -16.94
N VAL A 62 7.54 6.31 -16.16
CA VAL A 62 7.32 6.09 -14.71
C VAL A 62 6.38 4.91 -14.50
N ALA A 63 5.22 4.88 -15.17
CA ALA A 63 4.29 3.75 -15.09
C ALA A 63 4.94 2.43 -15.50
N PHE A 64 5.71 2.41 -16.59
CA PHE A 64 6.42 1.24 -17.07
C PHE A 64 7.49 0.77 -16.08
N SER A 65 8.32 1.67 -15.59
CA SER A 65 9.39 1.36 -14.63
C SER A 65 8.84 0.77 -13.34
N MET A 66 7.84 1.42 -12.74
CA MET A 66 7.21 0.95 -11.50
C MET A 66 6.53 -0.41 -11.66
N ASN A 67 5.86 -0.62 -12.78
CA ASN A 67 5.09 -1.84 -13.02
C ASN A 67 5.91 -2.98 -13.64
N ARG A 68 7.18 -2.76 -14.02
CA ARG A 68 8.01 -3.74 -14.73
C ARG A 68 8.16 -5.05 -13.96
N LYS A 69 8.49 -4.97 -12.68
CA LYS A 69 8.68 -6.15 -11.82
C LYS A 69 7.37 -6.89 -11.60
N ILE A 70 6.29 -6.16 -11.29
CA ILE A 70 4.95 -6.73 -11.09
C ILE A 70 4.42 -7.42 -12.35
N ASN A 71 4.63 -6.82 -13.52
CA ASN A 71 4.26 -7.43 -14.80
C ASN A 71 5.01 -8.74 -15.05
N ARG A 72 6.27 -8.83 -14.59
CA ARG A 72 7.06 -10.05 -14.69
C ARG A 72 6.53 -11.13 -13.76
N ASP A 73 6.20 -10.78 -12.51
CA ASP A 73 5.58 -11.70 -11.55
C ASP A 73 4.24 -12.24 -12.07
N LEU A 74 3.39 -11.37 -12.62
CA LEU A 74 2.11 -11.77 -13.21
C LEU A 74 2.27 -12.70 -14.41
N ARG A 75 3.32 -12.53 -15.22
CA ARG A 75 3.60 -13.36 -16.39
C ARG A 75 4.14 -14.73 -16.02
N GLU A 76 5.08 -14.79 -15.04
CA GLU A 76 5.67 -16.04 -14.60
C GLU A 76 4.74 -16.84 -13.67
N GLY A 77 3.89 -16.16 -12.92
CA GLY A 77 2.89 -16.80 -12.05
C GLY A 77 3.49 -17.59 -10.89
N ILE A 78 4.70 -17.21 -10.41
CA ILE A 78 5.46 -17.94 -9.40
C ILE A 78 5.66 -17.07 -8.16
N LYS A 79 5.42 -17.63 -6.97
CA LYS A 79 5.79 -17.05 -5.67
C LYS A 79 7.00 -17.77 -5.07
N VAL A 80 7.78 -17.02 -4.30
CA VAL A 80 8.92 -17.52 -3.51
C VAL A 80 8.46 -17.70 -2.08
N VAL A 81 8.89 -18.78 -1.45
CA VAL A 81 8.67 -19.05 -0.03
C VAL A 81 10.03 -18.99 0.64
N LYS A 82 10.14 -18.17 1.66
CA LYS A 82 11.32 -18.07 2.52
C LYS A 82 10.92 -18.52 3.92
N THR A 83 11.77 -19.29 4.57
CA THR A 83 11.59 -19.67 5.97
C THR A 83 12.37 -18.69 6.83
N GLU A 84 11.68 -17.98 7.71
CA GLU A 84 12.26 -16.96 8.56
C GLU A 84 11.99 -17.29 10.03
N LYS A 85 12.83 -16.77 10.95
CA LYS A 85 12.67 -16.99 12.39
C LYS A 85 11.84 -15.86 12.99
N ILE A 86 10.87 -16.22 13.82
CA ILE A 86 10.11 -15.25 14.62
C ILE A 86 11.01 -14.80 15.78
N GLU A 87 11.36 -13.53 15.82
CA GLU A 87 12.21 -12.96 16.86
C GLU A 87 11.40 -12.69 18.13
N ILE A 88 10.27 -11.99 17.99
CA ILE A 88 9.42 -11.57 19.11
C ILE A 88 7.96 -11.67 18.70
N LYS A 89 7.11 -12.10 19.66
CA LYS A 89 5.66 -12.03 19.59
C LYS A 89 5.17 -10.91 20.52
N LYS A 90 4.38 -9.97 19.99
CA LYS A 90 3.85 -8.86 20.77
C LYS A 90 2.37 -8.65 20.50
N SER A 91 1.61 -8.45 21.57
CA SER A 91 0.21 -8.04 21.47
C SER A 91 0.07 -6.63 22.04
N GLU A 92 -0.55 -5.75 21.30
CA GLU A 92 -0.81 -4.36 21.69
C GLU A 92 -2.31 -4.06 21.58
N ILE A 93 -2.77 -3.13 22.40
CA ILE A 93 -4.11 -2.57 22.25
C ILE A 93 -3.96 -1.37 21.32
N ASP A 94 -4.75 -1.35 20.25
CA ASP A 94 -4.81 -0.26 19.30
C ASP A 94 -6.26 0.23 19.17
N TYR A 95 -6.46 1.39 18.58
CA TYR A 95 -7.77 2.02 18.47
C TYR A 95 -8.22 2.07 17.00
N GLU A 96 -9.48 1.71 16.76
CA GLU A 96 -10.04 1.72 15.40
C GLU A 96 -10.10 3.16 14.87
N VAL A 97 -9.40 3.43 13.78
CA VAL A 97 -9.33 4.74 13.14
C VAL A 97 -10.73 5.18 12.71
N GLY A 98 -11.15 6.36 13.18
CA GLY A 98 -12.48 6.92 12.90
C GLY A 98 -13.60 6.41 13.83
N SER A 99 -13.31 5.51 14.79
CA SER A 99 -14.29 5.04 15.77
C SER A 99 -14.54 6.03 16.90
N GLY A 100 -13.69 7.04 17.08
CA GLY A 100 -13.84 8.11 18.07
C GLY A 100 -14.05 9.45 17.39
N ALA A 101 -15.26 9.93 17.27
CA ALA A 101 -15.46 11.37 17.14
C ALA A 101 -15.02 12.02 18.45
N LEU A 102 -14.42 13.19 18.36
CA LEU A 102 -13.91 13.99 19.47
C LEU A 102 -14.81 13.86 20.72
N TYR A 103 -14.38 13.07 21.72
CA TYR A 103 -15.09 13.02 23.00
C TYR A 103 -14.75 14.31 23.73
N ILE A 104 -15.71 15.24 23.78
CA ILE A 104 -15.60 16.43 24.63
C ILE A 104 -16.37 16.11 25.91
N PRO A 105 -15.70 16.03 27.07
CA PRO A 105 -16.37 15.87 28.36
C PRO A 105 -17.47 16.93 28.50
N ILE A 106 -18.64 16.57 29.03
CA ILE A 106 -19.84 17.41 29.18
C ILE A 106 -20.69 17.49 27.89
N LEU A 107 -20.13 17.80 26.73
CA LEU A 107 -20.88 17.84 25.46
C LEU A 107 -21.16 16.43 24.90
N GLY A 108 -20.27 15.47 25.13
CA GLY A 108 -20.45 14.07 24.76
C GLY A 108 -21.58 13.41 25.56
N ASP A 109 -21.77 13.79 26.81
CA ASP A 109 -22.88 13.28 27.65
C ASP A 109 -24.24 13.89 27.27
N LEU A 110 -24.25 15.15 26.82
CA LEU A 110 -25.46 15.85 26.36
C LEU A 110 -25.85 15.50 24.91
N PHE A 111 -24.89 15.23 24.07
CA PHE A 111 -25.08 14.93 22.63
C PHE A 111 -24.37 13.63 22.22
N SER A 112 -24.70 12.55 22.89
CA SER A 112 -24.06 11.23 22.72
C SER A 112 -24.05 10.71 21.25
N LYS A 113 -25.05 11.09 20.45
CA LYS A 113 -25.12 10.72 19.03
C LYS A 113 -24.10 11.43 18.13
N LEU A 114 -23.63 12.62 18.53
CA LEU A 114 -22.72 13.45 17.75
C LEU A 114 -21.27 13.36 18.26
N TRP A 115 -21.10 13.24 19.60
CA TRP A 115 -19.78 13.45 20.24
C TRP A 115 -19.45 12.42 21.33
N GLY A 116 -20.23 11.34 21.42
CA GLY A 116 -20.13 10.32 22.47
C GLY A 116 -19.61 8.96 22.04
N HIS A 117 -19.03 8.82 20.83
CA HIS A 117 -18.48 7.54 20.41
C HIS A 117 -17.10 7.32 21.05
N LYS A 118 -17.03 6.45 22.05
CA LYS A 118 -15.77 5.97 22.59
C LYS A 118 -14.98 5.30 21.46
N MET A 119 -13.66 5.53 21.43
CA MET A 119 -12.76 4.78 20.56
C MET A 119 -12.92 3.30 20.83
N LYS A 120 -13.13 2.51 19.79
CA LYS A 120 -13.16 1.05 19.90
C LYS A 120 -11.75 0.54 19.97
N GLU A 121 -11.46 -0.15 21.07
CA GLU A 121 -10.19 -0.84 21.27
C GLU A 121 -10.22 -2.18 20.54
N TYR A 122 -9.13 -2.53 19.92
CA TYR A 122 -8.91 -3.86 19.38
C TYR A 122 -7.49 -4.33 19.67
N SER A 123 -7.32 -5.64 19.79
CA SER A 123 -6.01 -6.24 19.99
C SER A 123 -5.30 -6.39 18.66
N LYS A 124 -4.11 -5.81 18.55
CA LYS A 124 -3.22 -5.94 17.40
C LYS A 124 -2.13 -6.95 17.72
N TYR A 125 -2.01 -7.97 16.88
CA TYR A 125 -1.04 -9.03 17.02
C TYR A 125 0.11 -8.82 16.08
N ILE A 126 1.34 -8.75 16.60
CA ILE A 126 2.54 -8.39 15.85
C ILE A 126 3.57 -9.50 15.99
N LEU A 127 4.11 -9.95 14.87
CA LEU A 127 5.30 -10.80 14.80
C LEU A 127 6.47 -9.95 14.30
N ILE A 128 7.58 -9.98 15.03
CA ILE A 128 8.83 -9.34 14.61
C ILE A 128 9.68 -10.40 13.91
N ILE A 129 10.00 -10.14 12.64
CA ILE A 129 10.76 -11.03 11.76
C ILE A 129 11.81 -10.16 11.08
N ASN A 130 13.10 -10.50 11.22
CA ASN A 130 14.23 -9.70 10.70
C ASN A 130 14.17 -8.22 11.15
N GLY A 131 13.78 -7.97 12.40
CA GLY A 131 13.67 -6.62 12.96
C GLY A 131 12.44 -5.82 12.46
N VAL A 132 11.59 -6.41 11.62
CA VAL A 132 10.38 -5.75 11.07
C VAL A 132 9.14 -6.31 11.72
N GLY A 133 8.28 -5.41 12.25
CA GLY A 133 6.99 -5.78 12.85
C GLY A 133 5.92 -6.00 11.79
N HIS A 134 5.32 -7.18 11.77
CA HIS A 134 4.23 -7.55 10.87
C HIS A 134 2.96 -7.81 11.66
N THR A 135 1.89 -7.09 11.33
CA THR A 135 0.57 -7.35 11.90
C THR A 135 -0.01 -8.62 11.28
N VAL A 136 -0.46 -9.53 12.12
CA VAL A 136 -1.01 -10.82 11.72
C VAL A 136 -2.38 -11.07 12.35
N GLU A 137 -3.12 -12.02 11.82
CA GLU A 137 -4.38 -12.48 12.41
C GLU A 137 -4.12 -13.26 13.70
N LYS A 138 -5.08 -13.19 14.64
CA LYS A 138 -5.00 -13.86 15.94
C LYS A 138 -4.73 -15.37 15.80
N GLU A 139 -5.38 -16.01 14.85
CA GLU A 139 -5.26 -17.47 14.62
C GLU A 139 -3.81 -17.87 14.29
N LEU A 140 -3.15 -17.10 13.39
CA LEU A 140 -1.76 -17.32 13.06
C LEU A 140 -0.85 -17.01 14.26
N PHE A 141 -1.11 -15.89 14.95
CA PHE A 141 -0.35 -15.50 16.14
C PHE A 141 -0.38 -16.58 17.23
N ASP A 142 -1.55 -17.16 17.51
CA ASP A 142 -1.70 -18.19 18.53
C ASP A 142 -1.08 -19.54 18.10
N SER A 143 -1.00 -19.80 16.80
CA SER A 143 -0.48 -21.05 16.23
C SER A 143 1.04 -21.16 16.18
N VAL A 144 1.75 -20.04 16.28
CA VAL A 144 3.22 -19.97 16.19
C VAL A 144 3.84 -19.62 17.53
N ILE A 145 5.11 -20.00 17.74
CA ILE A 145 5.86 -19.72 18.97
C ILE A 145 7.00 -18.73 18.68
N GLU A 146 7.37 -17.96 19.70
CA GLU A 146 8.55 -17.12 19.64
C GLU A 146 9.81 -17.98 19.48
N GLY A 147 10.73 -17.59 18.61
CA GLY A 147 11.89 -18.39 18.23
C GLY A 147 11.60 -19.48 17.19
N GLY A 148 10.32 -19.76 16.88
CA GLY A 148 9.90 -20.71 15.85
C GLY A 148 10.12 -20.21 14.43
N LEU A 149 9.92 -21.12 13.47
CA LEU A 149 10.03 -20.82 12.05
C LEU A 149 8.65 -20.52 11.45
N ILE A 150 8.63 -19.58 10.49
CA ILE A 150 7.44 -19.20 9.74
C ILE A 150 7.78 -19.08 8.24
N GLU A 151 6.89 -19.51 7.38
CA GLU A 151 7.00 -19.31 5.94
C GLU A 151 6.49 -17.93 5.56
N VAL A 152 7.31 -17.18 4.85
CA VAL A 152 7.01 -15.87 4.26
C VAL A 152 6.84 -16.04 2.77
N HIS A 153 5.66 -15.78 2.27
CA HIS A 153 5.32 -15.93 0.85
C HIS A 153 5.36 -14.57 0.16
N ASN A 154 6.29 -14.40 -0.77
CA ASN A 154 6.49 -13.16 -1.53
C ASN A 154 6.43 -13.41 -3.04
N SER A 155 6.16 -12.33 -3.78
CA SER A 155 6.39 -12.33 -5.23
C SER A 155 7.89 -12.44 -5.54
N LYS A 156 8.21 -13.02 -6.70
CA LYS A 156 9.61 -13.36 -7.05
C LYS A 156 10.48 -12.15 -7.40
N TYR A 157 9.91 -11.16 -8.11
CA TYR A 157 10.66 -10.02 -8.65
C TYR A 157 10.34 -8.69 -7.98
N SER A 158 9.08 -8.48 -7.58
CA SER A 158 8.65 -7.26 -6.90
C SER A 158 8.79 -7.34 -5.38
N ASP A 159 9.04 -8.53 -4.84
CA ASP A 159 9.16 -8.83 -3.39
C ASP A 159 7.92 -8.38 -2.58
N ILE A 160 6.75 -8.34 -3.25
CA ILE A 160 5.49 -8.00 -2.61
C ILE A 160 5.09 -9.16 -1.72
N PHE A 161 4.82 -8.85 -0.45
CA PHE A 161 4.35 -9.79 0.54
C PHE A 161 2.91 -10.23 0.24
N PHE A 162 2.63 -11.53 0.43
CA PHE A 162 1.31 -12.11 0.27
C PHE A 162 0.72 -12.61 1.59
N GLU A 163 1.43 -13.51 2.25
CA GLU A 163 0.91 -14.20 3.43
C GLU A 163 2.05 -14.80 4.27
N PHE A 164 1.76 -15.01 5.54
CA PHE A 164 2.54 -15.87 6.41
C PHE A 164 1.87 -17.23 6.53
N LYS A 165 2.66 -18.31 6.64
CA LYS A 165 2.17 -19.65 6.98
C LYS A 165 3.05 -20.29 8.03
N LYS A 166 2.43 -21.06 8.91
CA LYS A 166 3.16 -21.91 9.84
C LYS A 166 3.93 -22.97 9.04
N VAL A 167 5.18 -23.19 9.42
CA VAL A 167 5.97 -24.32 8.92
C VAL A 167 5.34 -25.60 9.51
N GLU A 168 4.96 -26.54 8.65
CA GLU A 168 4.44 -27.85 9.04
C GLU A 168 5.54 -28.77 9.56
#